data_409ef294d63079e7ecb0b1deb05829e6
#
_entry.id   409ef294d63079e7ecb0b1deb05829e6
#
_cell.length_a   1.000
_cell.length_b   1.000
_cell.length_c   1.000
_cell.angle_alpha   90.00
_cell.angle_beta   90.00
_cell.angle_gamma   90.00
#
_symmetry.space_group_name_H-M   'P 1'
#
loop_
_entity.id
_entity.type
_entity.pdbx_description
1 polymer ?
#
loop_
_entity_poly.entity_id
_entity_poly.type
_entity_poly.pdbx_seq_one_letter_code
_entity_poly.pdbx_strand_id
1 'polypeptide(L)'
;MKIFKFFAALLIALFATTSLAACSSEPTVDTSAYAAVIDVRTPQEWNEGRLETAVRMGIADADFTAQLATLDPTKDYYIYCRSGNRAGQAIDIMRQAGFTGELVNGGSVANAASQTGLAVVTN
;
A
#
# COMPACT_ATOMS: atom_id res chain seq x y z
N MET A 1 38.49 49.90 16.01
CA MET A 1 39.35 48.81 16.53
C MET A 1 38.62 47.82 17.38
N LYS A 2 37.50 48.16 17.88
CA LYS A 2 36.77 47.26 18.77
C LYS A 2 35.48 46.73 18.14
N ILE A 3 35.37 46.90 16.89
CA ILE A 3 34.13 46.62 16.15
C ILE A 3 34.09 45.21 15.67
N PHE A 4 35.19 44.52 15.72
CA PHE A 4 35.29 43.17 15.13
C PHE A 4 34.82 42.06 16.02
N LYS A 5 34.38 42.38 17.21
CA LYS A 5 34.01 41.33 18.17
C LYS A 5 32.55 40.93 18.07
N PHE A 6 31.81 41.55 17.21
CA PHE A 6 30.37 41.30 17.13
C PHE A 6 29.93 40.42 16.00
N PHE A 7 30.85 39.98 15.17
CA PHE A 7 30.50 39.19 14.00
C PHE A 7 30.53 37.69 14.22
N ALA A 8 30.98 37.26 15.37
CA ALA A 8 31.13 35.82 15.61
C ALA A 8 29.87 35.15 16.19
N ALA A 9 28.90 35.94 16.56
CA ALA A 9 27.75 35.41 17.29
C ALA A 9 26.54 35.06 16.40
N LEU A 10 26.61 35.34 15.12
CA LEU A 10 25.44 35.26 14.28
C LEU A 10 25.32 33.99 13.46
N LEU A 11 26.23 33.08 13.61
CA LEU A 11 26.31 31.93 12.71
C LEU A 11 25.80 30.61 13.30
N ILE A 12 25.26 30.65 14.50
CA ILE A 12 24.92 29.40 15.20
C ILE A 12 23.43 29.04 15.10
N ALA A 13 22.64 29.93 14.59
CA ALA A 13 21.18 29.75 14.65
C ALA A 13 20.60 28.94 13.49
N LEU A 14 21.41 28.46 12.56
CA LEU A 14 20.87 27.93 11.32
C LEU A 14 20.79 26.42 11.21
N PHE A 15 21.15 25.69 12.23
CA PHE A 15 21.32 24.24 12.10
C PHE A 15 20.22 23.38 12.70
N ALA A 16 19.17 23.96 13.22
CA ALA A 16 18.28 23.20 14.07
C ALA A 16 17.03 22.63 13.37
N THR A 17 16.91 22.73 12.06
CA THR A 17 15.57 22.56 11.50
C THR A 17 15.37 21.46 10.48
N THR A 18 16.31 20.56 10.27
CA THR A 18 16.22 19.76 9.05
C THR A 18 16.10 18.27 9.19
N SER A 19 16.02 17.73 10.40
CA SER A 19 16.19 16.28 10.51
C SER A 19 14.92 15.49 10.80
N LEU A 20 13.78 16.11 10.92
CA LEU A 20 12.58 15.40 11.37
C LEU A 20 11.68 14.90 10.25
N ALA A 21 11.82 15.44 9.06
CA ALA A 21 10.95 15.07 7.95
C ALA A 21 11.29 13.69 7.35
N ALA A 22 12.49 13.19 7.56
CA ALA A 22 12.96 11.96 6.93
C ALA A 22 12.44 10.68 7.60
N CYS A 23 11.84 10.77 8.79
CA CYS A 23 11.42 9.61 9.56
C CYS A 23 9.92 9.32 9.48
N SER A 24 9.15 10.17 8.84
CA SER A 24 7.73 9.92 8.67
C SER A 24 7.51 9.12 7.39
N SER A 25 7.12 7.86 7.53
CA SER A 25 6.66 7.06 6.42
C SER A 25 5.30 7.55 5.99
N GLU A 26 5.26 8.46 5.05
CA GLU A 26 4.00 8.89 4.45
C GLU A 26 3.53 7.84 3.45
N PRO A 27 2.21 7.61 3.34
CA PRO A 27 1.67 6.73 2.32
C PRO A 27 2.07 7.22 0.93
N THR A 28 2.51 6.29 0.08
CA THR A 28 2.88 6.58 -1.30
C THR A 28 1.79 6.19 -2.29
N VAL A 29 0.77 5.46 -1.83
CA VAL A 29 -0.35 5.00 -2.64
C VAL A 29 -1.64 5.58 -2.07
N ASP A 30 -2.37 6.28 -2.92
CA ASP A 30 -3.70 6.79 -2.58
C ASP A 30 -4.74 5.73 -2.96
N THR A 31 -5.31 5.09 -1.95
CA THR A 31 -6.28 4.02 -2.18
C THR A 31 -7.59 4.51 -2.78
N SER A 32 -7.88 5.81 -2.71
CA SER A 32 -9.07 6.36 -3.35
C SER A 32 -8.98 6.31 -4.88
N ALA A 33 -7.79 6.14 -5.44
CA ALA A 33 -7.57 5.98 -6.87
C ALA A 33 -7.96 4.58 -7.37
N TYR A 34 -8.18 3.63 -6.46
CA TYR A 34 -8.50 2.24 -6.80
C TYR A 34 -9.95 1.93 -6.47
N ALA A 35 -10.58 1.11 -7.31
CA ALA A 35 -11.95 0.68 -7.09
C ALA A 35 -12.07 -0.24 -5.87
N ALA A 36 -11.02 -1.02 -5.59
CA ALA A 36 -10.95 -1.86 -4.39
C ALA A 36 -9.50 -2.20 -4.06
N VAL A 37 -9.28 -2.50 -2.78
CA VAL A 37 -8.08 -3.17 -2.27
C VAL A 37 -8.45 -4.62 -2.05
N ILE A 38 -7.75 -5.52 -2.71
CA ILE A 38 -8.11 -6.95 -2.75
C ILE A 38 -7.04 -7.77 -2.05
N ASP A 39 -7.47 -8.55 -1.07
CA ASP A 39 -6.65 -9.54 -0.37
C ASP A 39 -6.91 -10.91 -0.99
N VAL A 40 -5.88 -11.50 -1.60
CA VAL A 40 -6.02 -12.79 -2.30
C VAL A 40 -5.55 -13.98 -1.46
N ARG A 41 -5.43 -13.80 -0.13
CA ARG A 41 -5.00 -14.82 0.80
C ARG A 41 -6.13 -15.76 1.22
N THR A 42 -5.80 -16.73 2.06
CA THR A 42 -6.76 -17.67 2.62
C THR A 42 -7.65 -17.01 3.68
N PRO A 43 -8.81 -17.62 4.02
CA PRO A 43 -9.63 -17.12 5.12
C PRO A 43 -8.89 -17.08 6.46
N GLN A 44 -8.03 -18.08 6.72
CA GLN A 44 -7.25 -18.12 7.95
C GLN A 44 -6.29 -16.92 8.05
N GLU A 45 -5.53 -16.66 7.00
CA GLU A 45 -4.63 -15.51 6.97
C GLU A 45 -5.39 -14.19 7.11
N TRP A 46 -6.53 -14.07 6.48
CA TRP A 46 -7.43 -12.93 6.59
C TRP A 46 -7.84 -12.66 8.04
N ASN A 47 -8.17 -13.70 8.76
CA ASN A 47 -8.59 -13.59 10.16
C ASN A 47 -7.43 -13.19 11.09
N GLU A 48 -6.20 -13.53 10.73
CA GLU A 48 -5.01 -13.15 11.50
C GLU A 48 -4.65 -11.67 11.39
N GLY A 49 -5.10 -11.01 10.33
CA GLY A 49 -4.86 -9.58 10.11
C GLY A 49 -4.96 -9.25 8.62
N ARG A 50 -5.57 -8.12 8.35
CA ARG A 50 -5.81 -7.64 6.98
C ARG A 50 -5.83 -6.12 6.97
N LEU A 51 -5.68 -5.53 5.81
CA LEU A 51 -5.87 -4.09 5.68
C LEU A 51 -7.33 -3.72 5.89
N GLU A 52 -7.57 -2.64 6.61
CA GLU A 52 -8.91 -2.06 6.69
C GLU A 52 -9.41 -1.74 5.29
N THR A 53 -10.70 -1.84 5.05
CA THR A 53 -11.37 -1.64 3.76
C THR A 53 -11.06 -2.70 2.70
N ALA A 54 -10.12 -3.61 2.90
CA ALA A 54 -9.85 -4.67 1.94
C ALA A 54 -11.03 -5.63 1.81
N VAL A 55 -11.20 -6.17 0.62
CA VAL A 55 -12.11 -7.28 0.36
C VAL A 55 -11.29 -8.52 0.07
N ARG A 56 -11.70 -9.67 0.61
CA ARG A 56 -11.00 -10.92 0.35
C ARG A 56 -11.58 -11.61 -0.89
N MET A 57 -10.71 -11.88 -1.83
CA MET A 57 -10.98 -12.75 -2.98
C MET A 57 -9.80 -13.71 -3.09
N GLY A 58 -9.89 -14.84 -2.39
CA GLY A 58 -8.77 -15.76 -2.27
C GLY A 58 -8.47 -16.47 -3.58
N ILE A 59 -7.20 -16.40 -4.00
CA ILE A 59 -6.79 -17.04 -5.27
C ILE A 59 -6.97 -18.55 -5.21
N ALA A 60 -6.94 -19.15 -4.04
CA ALA A 60 -7.17 -20.58 -3.84
C ALA A 60 -8.65 -20.95 -3.67
N ASP A 61 -9.54 -19.98 -3.61
CA ASP A 61 -10.96 -20.24 -3.49
C ASP A 61 -11.48 -20.88 -4.78
N ALA A 62 -12.35 -21.87 -4.63
CA ALA A 62 -12.94 -22.56 -5.78
C ALA A 62 -13.71 -21.62 -6.71
N ASP A 63 -14.26 -20.53 -6.15
CA ASP A 63 -15.05 -19.55 -6.88
C ASP A 63 -14.28 -18.25 -7.19
N PHE A 64 -12.94 -18.29 -7.15
CA PHE A 64 -12.13 -17.09 -7.36
C PHE A 64 -12.48 -16.39 -8.69
N THR A 65 -12.60 -17.15 -9.78
CA THR A 65 -12.95 -16.59 -11.07
C THR A 65 -14.35 -15.94 -11.07
N ALA A 66 -15.30 -16.56 -10.38
CA ALA A 66 -16.64 -16.00 -10.25
C ALA A 66 -16.62 -14.71 -9.41
N GLN A 67 -15.77 -14.64 -8.38
CA GLN A 67 -15.60 -13.41 -7.60
C GLN A 67 -15.03 -12.29 -8.46
N LEU A 68 -14.03 -12.59 -9.29
CA LEU A 68 -13.46 -11.60 -10.21
C LEU A 68 -14.51 -11.07 -11.20
N ALA A 69 -15.44 -11.92 -11.62
CA ALA A 69 -16.49 -11.52 -12.56
C ALA A 69 -17.45 -10.45 -11.98
N THR A 70 -17.45 -10.26 -10.66
CA THR A 70 -18.26 -9.21 -10.03
C THR A 70 -17.60 -7.83 -10.11
N LEU A 71 -16.35 -7.75 -10.51
CA LEU A 71 -15.59 -6.52 -10.59
C LEU A 71 -15.70 -5.90 -11.99
N ASP A 72 -15.60 -4.57 -12.03
CA ASP A 72 -15.52 -3.85 -13.30
C ASP A 72 -14.10 -4.01 -13.88
N PRO A 73 -13.94 -4.64 -15.05
CA PRO A 73 -12.62 -4.90 -15.61
C PRO A 73 -11.91 -3.64 -16.14
N THR A 74 -12.59 -2.50 -16.21
CA THR A 74 -12.00 -1.25 -16.66
C THR A 74 -11.43 -0.41 -15.53
N LYS A 75 -11.67 -0.79 -14.28
CA LYS A 75 -11.22 -0.06 -13.10
C LYS A 75 -9.83 -0.50 -12.65
N ASP A 76 -9.27 0.29 -11.74
CA ASP A 76 -7.96 0.04 -11.16
C ASP A 76 -8.13 -0.69 -9.82
N TYR A 77 -7.22 -1.62 -9.54
CA TYR A 77 -7.26 -2.43 -8.32
C TYR A 77 -5.89 -2.54 -7.70
N TYR A 78 -5.86 -2.53 -6.37
CA TYR A 78 -4.67 -2.74 -5.57
C TYR A 78 -4.77 -4.12 -4.92
N ILE A 79 -3.85 -5.02 -5.24
CA ILE A 79 -3.93 -6.42 -4.86
C ILE A 79 -2.72 -6.78 -3.98
N TYR A 80 -2.94 -7.41 -2.84
CA TYR A 80 -1.86 -7.86 -1.98
C TYR A 80 -2.10 -9.28 -1.47
N CYS A 81 -1.03 -9.89 -0.98
CA CYS A 81 -1.07 -11.20 -0.34
C CYS A 81 -0.07 -11.25 0.81
N ARG A 82 0.52 -12.40 1.10
CA ARG A 82 1.51 -12.53 2.17
C ARG A 82 2.90 -12.10 1.73
N SER A 83 3.27 -12.35 0.49
CA SER A 83 4.63 -12.09 -0.04
C SER A 83 4.66 -11.36 -1.38
N GLY A 84 3.51 -11.21 -2.04
CA GLY A 84 3.40 -10.65 -3.38
C GLY A 84 3.30 -11.70 -4.48
N ASN A 85 3.64 -12.96 -4.21
CA ASN A 85 3.63 -14.01 -5.21
C ASN A 85 2.21 -14.35 -5.70
N ARG A 86 1.30 -14.58 -4.76
CA ARG A 86 -0.11 -14.87 -5.11
C ARG A 86 -0.79 -13.64 -5.71
N ALA A 87 -0.45 -12.43 -5.26
CA ALA A 87 -0.96 -11.21 -5.85
C ALA A 87 -0.53 -11.09 -7.31
N GLY A 88 0.71 -11.42 -7.63
CA GLY A 88 1.20 -11.46 -9.01
C GLY A 88 0.45 -12.47 -9.87
N GLN A 89 0.19 -13.66 -9.33
CA GLN A 89 -0.61 -14.68 -10.02
C GLN A 89 -2.05 -14.21 -10.24
N ALA A 90 -2.65 -13.57 -9.25
CA ALA A 90 -4.00 -13.04 -9.38
C ALA A 90 -4.08 -11.96 -10.47
N ILE A 91 -3.07 -11.07 -10.54
CA ILE A 91 -2.99 -10.07 -11.59
C ILE A 91 -2.92 -10.72 -12.97
N ASP A 92 -2.12 -11.76 -13.13
CA ASP A 92 -2.05 -12.50 -14.41
C ASP A 92 -3.40 -13.09 -14.80
N ILE A 93 -4.11 -13.68 -13.84
CA ILE A 93 -5.45 -14.22 -14.07
C ILE A 93 -6.42 -13.09 -14.45
N MET A 94 -6.36 -11.95 -13.77
CA MET A 94 -7.20 -10.80 -14.08
C MET A 94 -6.94 -10.27 -15.49
N ARG A 95 -5.67 -10.18 -15.90
CA ARG A 95 -5.32 -9.78 -17.28
C ARG A 95 -5.90 -10.74 -18.31
N GLN A 96 -5.80 -12.03 -18.07
CA GLN A 96 -6.37 -13.05 -18.96
C GLN A 96 -7.90 -12.97 -18.98
N ALA A 97 -8.51 -12.54 -17.90
CA ALA A 97 -9.96 -12.38 -17.80
C ALA A 97 -10.45 -11.06 -18.43
N GLY A 98 -9.57 -10.23 -18.98
CA GLY A 98 -9.96 -9.03 -19.72
C GLY A 98 -9.88 -7.74 -18.91
N PHE A 99 -9.24 -7.74 -17.75
CA PHE A 99 -9.03 -6.50 -16.97
C PHE A 99 -8.03 -5.59 -17.68
N THR A 100 -8.46 -4.37 -17.93
CA THR A 100 -7.69 -3.37 -18.69
C THR A 100 -7.20 -2.20 -17.85
N GLY A 101 -7.73 -2.02 -16.63
CA GLY A 101 -7.30 -0.99 -15.72
C GLY A 101 -5.92 -1.28 -15.12
N GLU A 102 -5.46 -0.39 -14.26
CA GLU A 102 -4.20 -0.59 -13.55
C GLU A 102 -4.36 -1.66 -12.47
N LEU A 103 -3.47 -2.63 -12.44
CA LEU A 103 -3.46 -3.67 -11.43
C LEU A 103 -2.11 -3.62 -10.71
N VAL A 104 -2.13 -3.23 -9.46
CA VAL A 104 -0.91 -3.00 -8.66
C VAL A 104 -0.72 -4.14 -7.67
N ASN A 105 0.48 -4.70 -7.64
CA ASN A 105 0.88 -5.69 -6.66
C ASN A 105 1.42 -4.99 -5.41
N GLY A 106 0.64 -5.02 -4.34
CA GLY A 106 1.00 -4.40 -3.06
C GLY A 106 1.96 -5.22 -2.20
N GLY A 107 2.30 -6.43 -2.63
CA GLY A 107 3.23 -7.28 -1.90
C GLY A 107 2.62 -7.92 -0.67
N SER A 108 3.34 -7.84 0.45
CA SER A 108 2.90 -8.37 1.73
C SER A 108 1.89 -7.44 2.41
N VAL A 109 1.23 -7.93 3.45
CA VAL A 109 0.36 -7.10 4.30
C VAL A 109 1.14 -5.91 4.86
N ALA A 110 2.34 -6.14 5.37
CA ALA A 110 3.17 -5.08 5.95
C ALA A 110 3.56 -4.04 4.89
N ASN A 111 3.97 -4.48 3.71
CA ASN A 111 4.32 -3.58 2.62
C ASN A 111 3.10 -2.79 2.15
N ALA A 112 1.97 -3.45 1.96
CA ALA A 112 0.74 -2.81 1.55
C ALA A 112 0.26 -1.79 2.59
N ALA A 113 0.34 -2.13 3.88
CA ALA A 113 0.02 -1.19 4.96
C ALA A 113 0.92 0.04 4.93
N SER A 114 2.20 -0.15 4.72
CA SER A 114 3.17 0.95 4.62
C SER A 114 2.88 1.85 3.42
N GLN A 115 2.61 1.27 2.27
CA GLN A 115 2.37 2.04 1.04
C GLN A 115 1.04 2.79 1.07
N THR A 116 0.00 2.17 1.59
CA THR A 116 -1.36 2.74 1.56
C THR A 116 -1.69 3.59 2.77
N GLY A 117 -0.98 3.41 3.88
CA GLY A 117 -1.34 4.04 5.15
C GLY A 117 -2.55 3.42 5.83
N LEU A 118 -3.12 2.35 5.27
CA LEU A 118 -4.24 1.66 5.89
C LEU A 118 -3.78 0.86 7.12
N ALA A 119 -4.62 0.84 8.14
CA ALA A 119 -4.35 0.07 9.33
C ALA A 119 -4.52 -1.43 9.07
N VAL A 120 -3.75 -2.25 9.78
CA VAL A 120 -3.96 -3.69 9.83
C VAL A 120 -4.95 -3.99 10.94
N VAL A 121 -6.05 -4.65 10.61
CA VAL A 121 -7.13 -4.96 11.54
C VAL A 121 -7.34 -6.46 11.63
N THR A 122 -7.90 -6.90 12.74
CA THR A 122 -8.26 -8.29 13.00
C THR A 122 -9.73 -8.40 13.35
N ASN A 123 -10.24 -9.63 13.36
CA ASN A 123 -11.60 -9.87 13.83
C ASN A 123 -11.73 -9.66 15.35
#